data_843c9ef77d1e9a90e93d2e27d697668f
#
_entry.id   843c9ef77d1e9a90e93d2e27d697668f
#
_cell.length_a   1.000
_cell.length_b   1.000
_cell.length_c   1.000
_cell.angle_alpha   90.00
_cell.angle_beta   90.00
_cell.angle_gamma   90.00
#
_symmetry.space_group_name_H-M   'P 1'
#
loop_
_entity.id
_entity.type
_entity.pdbx_description
1 polymer ?
#
loop_
_entity_poly.entity_id
_entity_poly.type
_entity_poly.pdbx_seq_one_letter_code
_entity_poly.pdbx_strand_id
1 'polypeptide(L)'
;VFMRIRQIRWRPASTLGLCLALAGCGGGGYEPAPGSSPVTPPPVGPQVPFTAGPDDLQHPADLYPYATPSLLTLDLSYQPTPAKAPGWFLVNTSTCAMLDSPPPSYPGGMVTLDTVNLDENKQDQCTPEINVLTSTSDGQIKSAAAKMRLRGSSTRFAKLKSYRVKFSDKAVTWWGEDTLNLNKHPYDLTRVRNKLAFDLMRSVPYHESLRTQFTEIRYDAGAGAGLQSMGLFTHVESLGKKDFLQRRGWIAGSNVYKVAEFNFNEDPRLQVLANGNAGPDFEQALEIESDSGNHQAIIDAVNALNNEDTPFQSTFNRYFDRNNYLAWLATTTLLGNWDTTDQNFCLYQPLGTVKFYFLPWDYDGALGYPQQPGAAIYPPWDRGISTWWDSALHRRFLSAPGNLALLKAAVDEIRTKYLTDAAVKQLLDSYRPIVEPIVGREPDLSNLDAKGTGTRMDQWATEYQRLQTVIGDNYGFFLQSLERPMPFWLSSSDVAGHLHLSWGWPAPFHPQGKPIGYRVELARAQVGTLAFDPATVVATPTPAVGATSLDMGALPAGSYLVRVTASDPDGHSTVSFDDTTFDGQRLFGTLCLTMPGATPCTP
;
A
#
# COMPACT_ATOMS: atom_id res chain seq x y z
N VAL A 1 0.05 13.81 10.10
CA VAL A 1 0.17 12.53 10.71
C VAL A 1 -0.18 11.48 9.65
N PHE A 2 0.49 10.63 8.89
CA PHE A 2 1.70 10.22 9.06
C PHE A 2 2.17 8.97 8.39
N MET A 3 2.83 9.17 7.35
CA MET A 3 3.71 8.14 6.81
C MET A 3 4.78 7.80 7.85
N ARG A 4 4.90 6.54 8.23
CA ARG A 4 6.16 6.04 8.78
C ARG A 4 7.21 6.26 7.70
N ILE A 5 8.20 7.06 8.01
CA ILE A 5 9.40 7.25 7.23
C ILE A 5 10.02 5.87 7.02
N ARG A 6 10.11 5.42 5.77
CA ARG A 6 10.93 4.26 5.42
C ARG A 6 12.39 4.57 5.78
N GLN A 7 12.83 4.19 6.97
CA GLN A 7 14.23 4.15 7.35
C GLN A 7 14.65 2.71 7.62
N ILE A 8 14.43 1.82 6.65
CA ILE A 8 15.19 0.58 6.63
C ILE A 8 16.18 0.71 5.48
N ARG A 9 17.34 1.32 5.81
CA ARG A 9 18.51 1.25 4.96
C ARG A 9 19.09 -0.15 5.08
N TRP A 10 18.81 -0.99 4.10
CA TRP A 10 19.59 -2.19 3.88
C TRP A 10 21.01 -1.75 3.51
N ARG A 11 21.98 -1.99 4.39
CA ARG A 11 23.38 -1.99 4.01
C ARG A 11 23.63 -3.33 3.34
N PRO A 12 24.18 -3.39 2.10
CA PRO A 12 24.70 -4.66 1.60
C PRO A 12 25.78 -5.12 2.58
N ALA A 13 25.66 -6.36 3.03
CA ALA A 13 26.70 -7.01 3.83
C ALA A 13 27.96 -7.00 2.98
N SER A 14 28.98 -6.23 3.40
CA SER A 14 30.32 -6.25 2.81
C SER A 14 30.94 -7.61 3.11
N THR A 15 30.85 -8.53 2.17
CA THR A 15 31.68 -9.73 2.12
C THR A 15 33.11 -9.28 1.91
N LEU A 16 33.89 -9.30 2.97
CA LEU A 16 35.35 -9.21 2.90
C LEU A 16 35.88 -10.45 2.20
N GLY A 17 36.01 -10.37 0.89
CA GLY A 17 36.72 -11.36 0.09
C GLY A 17 38.22 -11.21 0.29
N LEU A 18 38.83 -12.15 0.95
CA LEU A 18 40.27 -12.32 1.10
C LEU A 18 40.87 -12.69 -0.26
N CYS A 19 41.46 -11.75 -0.98
CA CYS A 19 42.21 -12.01 -2.18
C CYS A 19 43.58 -12.62 -1.83
N LEU A 20 43.75 -13.91 -2.05
CA LEU A 20 45.08 -14.52 -2.21
C LEU A 20 45.57 -14.29 -3.65
N ALA A 21 46.68 -13.56 -3.75
CA ALA A 21 47.38 -13.38 -5.00
C ALA A 21 48.12 -14.66 -5.39
N LEU A 22 47.83 -15.19 -6.58
CA LEU A 22 48.72 -16.12 -7.31
C LEU A 22 49.06 -15.50 -8.66
N ALA A 23 50.32 -15.18 -8.80
CA ALA A 23 50.90 -14.76 -10.07
C ALA A 23 51.02 -15.95 -11.06
N GLY A 24 50.59 -15.76 -12.28
CA GLY A 24 50.80 -16.71 -13.38
C GLY A 24 50.75 -15.97 -14.72
N CYS A 25 51.89 -15.83 -15.36
CA CYS A 25 52.07 -15.27 -16.69
C CYS A 25 51.45 -16.14 -17.79
N GLY A 26 50.82 -15.50 -18.77
CA GLY A 26 50.45 -16.15 -20.03
C GLY A 26 49.78 -15.15 -20.97
N GLY A 27 50.56 -14.56 -21.88
CA GLY A 27 50.07 -13.65 -22.92
C GLY A 27 49.32 -14.43 -24.00
N GLY A 28 48.18 -13.93 -24.42
CA GLY A 28 47.46 -14.33 -25.60
C GLY A 28 46.56 -13.18 -26.01
N GLY A 29 46.98 -12.50 -27.11
CA GLY A 29 46.18 -11.41 -27.66
C GLY A 29 44.88 -11.95 -28.25
N TYR A 30 43.78 -11.29 -27.87
CA TYR A 30 42.46 -11.51 -28.48
C TYR A 30 42.17 -10.31 -29.39
N GLU A 31 42.09 -10.54 -30.68
CA GLU A 31 41.53 -9.58 -31.63
C GLU A 31 40.02 -9.57 -31.46
N PRO A 32 39.37 -8.40 -31.41
CA PRO A 32 37.90 -8.33 -31.34
C PRO A 32 37.32 -8.71 -32.72
N ALA A 33 36.39 -9.66 -32.74
CA ALA A 33 35.61 -10.01 -33.91
C ALA A 33 34.77 -8.81 -34.41
N PRO A 34 34.57 -8.66 -35.74
CA PRO A 34 33.85 -7.54 -36.32
C PRO A 34 32.39 -7.53 -35.86
N GLY A 35 31.90 -6.34 -35.54
CA GLY A 35 30.65 -6.04 -34.92
C GLY A 35 29.43 -6.78 -35.45
N SER A 36 28.75 -7.47 -34.56
CA SER A 36 27.36 -7.85 -34.76
C SER A 36 26.49 -6.60 -34.59
N SER A 37 25.82 -6.20 -35.67
CA SER A 37 24.78 -5.18 -35.65
C SER A 37 23.75 -5.53 -34.55
N PRO A 38 23.24 -4.57 -33.79
CA PRO A 38 22.20 -4.85 -32.84
C PRO A 38 20.99 -5.46 -33.55
N VAL A 39 20.68 -6.70 -33.22
CA VAL A 39 19.47 -7.38 -33.70
C VAL A 39 18.30 -6.66 -33.08
N THR A 40 17.62 -5.84 -33.87
CA THR A 40 16.31 -5.28 -33.46
C THR A 40 15.37 -6.46 -33.23
N PRO A 41 14.80 -6.64 -32.04
CA PRO A 41 13.85 -7.72 -31.85
C PRO A 41 12.69 -7.54 -32.83
N PRO A 42 12.13 -8.64 -33.38
CA PRO A 42 11.00 -8.55 -34.28
C PRO A 42 9.83 -7.82 -33.60
N PRO A 43 9.01 -7.06 -34.36
CA PRO A 43 7.86 -6.38 -33.80
C PRO A 43 6.97 -7.42 -33.09
N VAL A 44 6.80 -7.24 -31.80
CA VAL A 44 5.92 -8.10 -30.98
C VAL A 44 4.51 -7.85 -31.47
N GLY A 45 3.87 -8.87 -32.07
CA GLY A 45 2.45 -8.80 -32.46
C GLY A 45 1.56 -8.49 -31.26
N PRO A 46 0.26 -8.19 -31.48
CA PRO A 46 -0.65 -7.83 -30.38
C PRO A 46 -0.59 -8.89 -29.28
N GLN A 47 -0.21 -8.46 -28.09
CA GLN A 47 -0.09 -9.34 -26.93
C GLN A 47 -1.49 -9.65 -26.38
N VAL A 48 -1.77 -10.93 -26.15
CA VAL A 48 -2.97 -11.37 -25.42
C VAL A 48 -2.62 -11.39 -23.94
N PRO A 49 -3.12 -10.45 -23.13
CA PRO A 49 -2.71 -10.33 -21.73
C PRO A 49 -3.19 -11.52 -20.90
N PHE A 50 -4.42 -11.98 -21.15
CA PHE A 50 -5.00 -13.10 -20.42
C PHE A 50 -5.03 -14.36 -21.28
N THR A 51 -4.48 -15.45 -20.76
CA THR A 51 -4.57 -16.76 -21.40
C THR A 51 -5.90 -17.41 -21.05
N ALA A 52 -6.54 -18.04 -22.05
CA ALA A 52 -7.73 -18.85 -21.79
C ALA A 52 -7.39 -19.99 -20.82
N GLY A 53 -8.14 -20.11 -19.74
CA GLY A 53 -7.93 -21.11 -18.71
C GLY A 53 -9.01 -20.97 -17.63
N PRO A 54 -9.08 -21.91 -16.68
CA PRO A 54 -9.96 -21.75 -15.53
C PRO A 54 -9.53 -20.53 -14.73
N ASP A 55 -10.51 -19.82 -14.20
CA ASP A 55 -10.29 -18.81 -13.16
C ASP A 55 -10.25 -19.55 -11.81
N ASP A 56 -9.04 -19.73 -11.27
CA ASP A 56 -8.84 -20.43 -10.00
C ASP A 56 -9.41 -19.66 -8.79
N LEU A 57 -9.79 -18.38 -8.99
CA LEU A 57 -10.47 -17.55 -8.01
C LEU A 57 -11.99 -17.54 -8.19
N GLN A 58 -12.54 -18.43 -9.02
CA GLN A 58 -14.00 -18.55 -9.15
C GLN A 58 -14.69 -18.62 -7.79
N HIS A 59 -15.77 -17.89 -7.67
CA HIS A 59 -16.62 -17.85 -6.48
C HIS A 59 -18.09 -18.04 -6.87
N PRO A 60 -18.98 -18.38 -5.92
CA PRO A 60 -20.41 -18.49 -6.16
C PRO A 60 -21.01 -17.20 -6.72
N ALA A 61 -21.95 -17.32 -7.66
CA ALA A 61 -22.59 -16.17 -8.31
C ALA A 61 -23.31 -15.22 -7.33
N ASP A 62 -23.73 -15.74 -6.19
CA ASP A 62 -24.40 -15.02 -5.11
C ASP A 62 -23.48 -14.47 -4.03
N LEU A 63 -22.15 -14.52 -4.25
CA LEU A 63 -21.17 -13.97 -3.30
C LEU A 63 -21.44 -12.49 -2.99
N TYR A 64 -21.90 -11.71 -3.97
CA TYR A 64 -22.16 -10.28 -3.84
C TYR A 64 -23.68 -9.99 -3.72
N PRO A 65 -24.28 -10.13 -2.53
CA PRO A 65 -25.72 -9.95 -2.34
C PRO A 65 -26.17 -8.50 -2.53
N TYR A 66 -25.22 -7.55 -2.51
CA TYR A 66 -25.47 -6.12 -2.66
C TYR A 66 -25.22 -5.64 -4.10
N ALA A 67 -25.75 -6.36 -5.10
CA ALA A 67 -25.59 -5.99 -6.51
C ALA A 67 -26.10 -4.57 -6.80
N THR A 68 -27.16 -4.16 -6.11
CA THR A 68 -27.68 -2.78 -6.14
C THR A 68 -27.27 -2.07 -4.85
N PRO A 69 -26.56 -0.94 -4.93
CA PRO A 69 -26.22 -0.17 -3.75
C PRO A 69 -27.47 0.24 -2.98
N SER A 70 -27.45 0.04 -1.69
CA SER A 70 -28.51 0.45 -0.76
C SER A 70 -27.88 0.94 0.52
N LEU A 71 -28.65 1.64 1.34
CA LEU A 71 -28.22 1.99 2.70
C LEU A 71 -28.79 0.94 3.65
N LEU A 72 -27.93 0.29 4.40
CA LEU A 72 -28.33 -0.52 5.54
C LEU A 72 -28.07 0.26 6.83
N THR A 73 -28.86 0.00 7.86
CA THR A 73 -28.66 0.59 9.20
C THR A 73 -28.25 -0.50 10.17
N LEU A 74 -27.22 -0.20 10.94
CA LEU A 74 -26.77 -1.01 12.08
C LEU A 74 -27.03 -0.22 13.36
N ASP A 75 -27.97 -0.69 14.16
CA ASP A 75 -28.32 -0.11 15.45
C ASP A 75 -27.51 -0.79 16.55
N LEU A 76 -26.88 0.01 17.39
CA LEU A 76 -26.03 -0.43 18.48
C LEU A 76 -26.52 0.20 19.79
N SER A 77 -26.97 -0.62 20.75
CA SER A 77 -27.35 -0.15 22.07
C SER A 77 -26.29 -0.57 23.10
N TYR A 78 -25.73 0.41 23.79
CA TYR A 78 -24.73 0.18 24.83
C TYR A 78 -25.23 -0.81 25.89
N GLN A 79 -24.36 -1.71 26.27
CA GLN A 79 -24.55 -2.61 27.39
C GLN A 79 -23.47 -2.35 28.44
N PRO A 80 -23.79 -2.37 29.76
CA PRO A 80 -22.81 -2.14 30.82
C PRO A 80 -21.55 -3.00 30.59
N THR A 81 -20.41 -2.34 30.52
CA THR A 81 -19.11 -2.96 30.24
C THR A 81 -18.13 -2.61 31.36
N PRO A 82 -18.03 -3.42 32.42
CA PRO A 82 -17.06 -3.19 33.50
C PRO A 82 -15.63 -3.18 32.94
N ALA A 83 -14.83 -2.23 33.41
CA ALA A 83 -13.40 -2.20 33.11
C ALA A 83 -12.72 -3.44 33.71
N LYS A 84 -11.87 -4.12 32.95
CA LYS A 84 -11.14 -5.31 33.45
C LYS A 84 -10.17 -4.96 34.57
N ALA A 85 -9.55 -3.78 34.49
CA ALA A 85 -8.78 -3.14 35.55
C ALA A 85 -8.82 -1.63 35.34
N PRO A 86 -8.62 -0.79 36.37
CA PRO A 86 -8.52 0.65 36.18
C PRO A 86 -7.42 0.96 35.16
N GLY A 87 -7.75 1.72 34.11
CA GLY A 87 -6.80 2.17 33.10
C GLY A 87 -6.23 1.12 32.14
N TRP A 88 -6.83 -0.02 32.03
CA TRP A 88 -6.35 -1.13 31.21
C TRP A 88 -6.16 -0.81 29.71
N PHE A 89 -6.74 0.26 29.21
CA PHE A 89 -6.58 0.67 27.80
C PHE A 89 -5.36 1.58 27.55
N LEU A 90 -4.74 2.14 28.60
CA LEU A 90 -3.47 2.85 28.53
C LEU A 90 -2.34 1.88 28.86
N VAL A 91 -2.09 0.95 27.97
CA VAL A 91 -1.14 -0.13 28.20
C VAL A 91 0.04 -0.03 27.24
N ASN A 92 1.19 -0.56 27.68
CA ASN A 92 2.29 -0.84 26.76
C ASN A 92 1.82 -1.84 25.71
N THR A 93 1.95 -1.49 24.45
CA THR A 93 1.41 -2.27 23.33
C THR A 93 2.00 -3.67 23.20
N SER A 94 3.26 -3.84 23.61
CA SER A 94 3.94 -5.15 23.52
C SER A 94 3.56 -6.11 24.64
N THR A 95 3.21 -5.59 25.80
CA THR A 95 2.97 -6.41 27.00
C THR A 95 1.55 -6.31 27.54
N CYS A 96 0.72 -5.40 27.01
CA CYS A 96 -0.57 -4.97 27.58
C CYS A 96 -0.45 -4.59 29.07
N ALA A 97 0.73 -4.17 29.51
CA ALA A 97 0.97 -3.68 30.85
C ALA A 97 0.60 -2.20 30.95
N MET A 98 0.08 -1.79 32.07
CA MET A 98 -0.30 -0.40 32.31
C MET A 98 0.91 0.53 32.15
N LEU A 99 0.72 1.68 31.50
CA LEU A 99 1.69 2.76 31.47
C LEU A 99 1.66 3.49 32.83
N ASP A 100 2.79 4.06 33.23
CA ASP A 100 2.97 4.74 34.54
C ASP A 100 2.12 6.01 34.73
N SER A 101 1.47 6.49 33.67
CA SER A 101 0.57 7.65 33.77
C SER A 101 -0.82 7.22 34.23
N PRO A 102 -1.42 7.92 35.19
CA PRO A 102 -2.77 7.59 35.67
C PRO A 102 -3.76 7.72 34.51
N PRO A 103 -4.57 6.69 34.25
CA PRO A 103 -5.56 6.72 33.19
C PRO A 103 -6.65 7.75 33.50
N PRO A 104 -7.37 8.26 32.48
CA PRO A 104 -8.60 8.96 32.72
C PRO A 104 -9.53 8.08 33.56
N SER A 105 -10.15 8.65 34.55
CA SER A 105 -11.10 7.92 35.41
C SER A 105 -12.24 7.35 34.57
N TYR A 106 -12.53 6.07 34.75
CA TYR A 106 -13.77 5.49 34.23
C TYR A 106 -14.93 5.90 35.12
N PRO A 107 -15.83 6.77 34.68
CA PRO A 107 -16.98 7.10 35.51
C PRO A 107 -17.75 5.81 35.87
N GLY A 108 -17.87 5.53 37.18
CA GLY A 108 -18.53 4.32 37.66
C GLY A 108 -17.80 2.99 37.33
N GLY A 109 -16.51 2.99 36.92
CA GLY A 109 -15.78 1.79 36.59
C GLY A 109 -16.21 1.10 35.29
N MET A 110 -16.90 1.82 34.39
CA MET A 110 -17.42 1.29 33.12
C MET A 110 -16.64 1.83 31.94
N VAL A 111 -16.41 0.98 30.94
CA VAL A 111 -15.90 1.37 29.62
C VAL A 111 -17.06 1.89 28.79
N THR A 112 -16.92 3.07 28.22
CA THR A 112 -17.92 3.71 27.35
C THR A 112 -17.39 3.88 25.93
N LEU A 113 -18.24 4.32 24.99
CA LEU A 113 -17.80 4.65 23.63
C LEU A 113 -16.74 5.76 23.63
N ASP A 114 -16.87 6.76 24.52
CA ASP A 114 -15.89 7.83 24.64
C ASP A 114 -14.52 7.28 25.06
N THR A 115 -14.51 6.31 25.98
CA THR A 115 -13.29 5.59 26.38
C THR A 115 -12.65 4.86 25.20
N VAL A 116 -13.47 4.13 24.42
CA VAL A 116 -13.00 3.43 23.22
C VAL A 116 -12.42 4.42 22.20
N ASN A 117 -13.04 5.58 22.03
CA ASN A 117 -12.60 6.62 21.08
C ASN A 117 -11.28 7.31 21.45
N LEU A 118 -10.85 7.21 22.70
CA LEU A 118 -9.55 7.72 23.17
C LEU A 118 -8.38 6.76 22.90
N ASP A 119 -8.66 5.53 22.43
CA ASP A 119 -7.63 4.54 22.18
C ASP A 119 -6.78 4.91 20.94
N GLU A 120 -5.54 5.27 21.17
CA GLU A 120 -4.53 5.51 20.14
C GLU A 120 -3.60 4.30 19.91
N ASN A 121 -3.89 3.20 20.58
CA ASN A 121 -3.09 1.99 20.53
C ASN A 121 -3.31 1.25 19.21
N LYS A 122 -2.24 0.99 18.45
CA LYS A 122 -2.34 0.34 17.14
C LYS A 122 -2.47 -1.18 17.22
N GLN A 123 -2.24 -1.77 18.40
CA GLN A 123 -2.28 -3.22 18.56
C GLN A 123 -3.64 -3.69 19.05
N ASP A 124 -4.22 -4.56 18.26
CA ASP A 124 -5.56 -5.11 18.49
C ASP A 124 -5.73 -5.86 19.82
N GLN A 125 -4.65 -6.40 20.38
CA GLN A 125 -4.69 -7.20 21.61
C GLN A 125 -5.03 -6.41 22.87
N CYS A 126 -4.68 -5.12 22.92
CA CYS A 126 -4.84 -4.26 24.08
C CYS A 126 -5.95 -3.21 23.90
N THR A 127 -6.69 -3.26 22.80
CA THR A 127 -7.73 -2.29 22.46
C THR A 127 -8.93 -2.41 23.40
N PRO A 128 -9.42 -1.30 23.99
CA PRO A 128 -10.65 -1.32 24.77
C PRO A 128 -11.87 -1.65 23.89
N GLU A 129 -12.78 -2.43 24.45
CA GLU A 129 -14.02 -2.81 23.78
C GLU A 129 -15.23 -2.61 24.70
N ILE A 130 -16.38 -2.27 24.12
CA ILE A 130 -17.66 -2.19 24.80
C ILE A 130 -18.61 -3.28 24.34
N ASN A 131 -19.47 -3.73 25.23
CA ASN A 131 -20.58 -4.60 24.90
C ASN A 131 -21.71 -3.77 24.28
N VAL A 132 -22.31 -4.27 23.23
CA VAL A 132 -23.46 -3.68 22.56
C VAL A 132 -24.50 -4.74 22.22
N LEU A 133 -25.75 -4.33 22.17
CA LEU A 133 -26.83 -5.11 21.55
C LEU A 133 -27.05 -4.55 20.15
N THR A 134 -27.10 -5.43 19.14
CA THR A 134 -27.12 -5.04 17.73
C THR A 134 -28.43 -5.45 17.06
N SER A 135 -28.93 -4.61 16.16
CA SER A 135 -29.99 -4.97 15.21
C SER A 135 -29.71 -4.33 13.84
N THR A 136 -30.31 -4.89 12.77
CA THR A 136 -30.09 -4.42 11.39
C THR A 136 -31.42 -4.10 10.70
N SER A 137 -31.39 -3.09 9.80
CA SER A 137 -32.61 -2.64 9.10
C SER A 137 -33.21 -3.66 8.14
N ASP A 138 -32.41 -4.60 7.66
CA ASP A 138 -32.88 -5.71 6.81
C ASP A 138 -33.54 -6.86 7.61
N GLY A 139 -33.53 -6.75 8.95
CA GLY A 139 -34.15 -7.72 9.84
C GLY A 139 -33.40 -9.04 9.99
N GLN A 140 -32.23 -9.21 9.37
CA GLN A 140 -31.41 -10.42 9.55
C GLN A 140 -30.95 -10.56 11.01
N ILE A 141 -30.58 -9.44 11.64
CA ILE A 141 -30.29 -9.38 13.07
C ILE A 141 -31.38 -8.58 13.76
N LYS A 142 -32.22 -9.26 14.53
CA LYS A 142 -33.28 -8.61 15.33
C LYS A 142 -32.74 -8.10 16.67
N SER A 143 -31.87 -8.90 17.30
CA SER A 143 -31.20 -8.56 18.55
C SER A 143 -30.06 -9.56 18.77
N ALA A 144 -28.83 -9.08 18.80
CA ALA A 144 -27.66 -9.92 19.04
C ALA A 144 -26.64 -9.19 19.91
N ALA A 145 -26.06 -9.90 20.87
CA ALA A 145 -24.94 -9.38 21.66
C ALA A 145 -23.68 -9.34 20.82
N ALA A 146 -22.96 -8.23 20.90
CA ALA A 146 -21.70 -8.05 20.21
C ALA A 146 -20.72 -7.21 21.06
N LYS A 147 -19.46 -7.19 20.63
CA LYS A 147 -18.42 -6.32 21.14
C LYS A 147 -18.00 -5.34 20.07
N MET A 148 -17.81 -4.09 20.47
CA MET A 148 -17.38 -3.01 19.58
C MET A 148 -16.08 -2.40 20.05
N ARG A 149 -15.13 -2.19 19.13
CA ARG A 149 -13.83 -1.55 19.37
C ARG A 149 -13.39 -0.71 18.19
N LEU A 150 -12.36 0.10 18.36
CA LEU A 150 -11.71 0.78 17.22
C LEU A 150 -11.02 -0.21 16.29
N ARG A 151 -10.95 0.18 15.02
CA ARG A 151 -10.13 -0.47 14.00
C ARG A 151 -9.34 0.56 13.17
N GLY A 152 -8.37 0.05 12.41
CA GLY A 152 -7.49 0.85 11.58
C GLY A 152 -6.28 1.38 12.34
N SER A 153 -5.29 1.89 11.62
CA SER A 153 -4.07 2.48 12.16
C SER A 153 -4.18 4.02 12.20
N SER A 154 -4.13 4.69 11.05
CA SER A 154 -4.19 6.14 10.94
C SER A 154 -5.55 6.73 11.37
N THR A 155 -6.64 6.01 11.09
CA THR A 155 -8.01 6.44 11.44
C THR A 155 -8.28 6.50 12.94
N ARG A 156 -7.42 5.89 13.78
CA ARG A 156 -7.51 6.04 15.26
C ARG A 156 -7.27 7.46 15.73
N PHE A 157 -6.52 8.26 14.96
CA PHE A 157 -6.22 9.66 15.26
C PHE A 157 -7.25 10.63 14.67
N ALA A 158 -8.13 10.16 13.78
CA ALA A 158 -9.19 10.99 13.23
C ALA A 158 -10.28 11.30 14.25
N LYS A 159 -11.00 12.41 14.07
CA LYS A 159 -12.13 12.77 14.91
C LYS A 159 -13.30 11.78 14.78
N LEU A 160 -13.60 11.36 13.55
CA LEU A 160 -14.54 10.28 13.28
C LEU A 160 -13.80 8.97 13.14
N LYS A 161 -14.20 7.97 13.91
CA LYS A 161 -13.52 6.70 14.09
C LYS A 161 -14.10 5.59 13.20
N SER A 162 -13.27 4.62 12.84
CA SER A 162 -13.71 3.34 12.27
C SER A 162 -13.84 2.29 13.37
N TYR A 163 -14.80 1.39 13.23
CA TYR A 163 -15.10 0.38 14.25
C TYR A 163 -15.08 -1.03 13.72
N ARG A 164 -14.78 -1.97 14.61
CA ARG A 164 -14.99 -3.39 14.44
C ARG A 164 -16.06 -3.86 15.41
N VAL A 165 -17.11 -4.47 14.89
CA VAL A 165 -18.18 -5.10 15.69
C VAL A 165 -18.08 -6.60 15.48
N LYS A 166 -17.99 -7.35 16.59
CA LYS A 166 -17.90 -8.81 16.58
C LYS A 166 -19.02 -9.41 17.40
N PHE A 167 -19.83 -10.27 16.78
CA PHE A 167 -20.89 -10.97 17.48
C PHE A 167 -20.31 -11.89 18.57
N SER A 168 -20.97 -11.92 19.74
CA SER A 168 -20.53 -12.73 20.86
C SER A 168 -20.79 -14.22 20.63
N ASP A 169 -21.87 -14.55 19.92
CA ASP A 169 -22.17 -15.88 19.45
C ASP A 169 -21.68 -16.04 18.00
N LYS A 170 -20.79 -16.98 17.76
CA LYS A 170 -20.23 -17.28 16.43
C LYS A 170 -21.24 -17.83 15.43
N ALA A 171 -22.39 -18.33 15.91
CA ALA A 171 -23.47 -18.76 15.03
C ALA A 171 -24.29 -17.58 14.48
N VAL A 172 -24.19 -16.41 15.11
CA VAL A 172 -24.82 -15.19 14.62
C VAL A 172 -23.92 -14.54 13.58
N THR A 173 -24.47 -14.34 12.40
CA THR A 173 -23.77 -13.68 11.29
C THR A 173 -24.68 -12.68 10.61
N TRP A 174 -24.09 -11.60 10.09
CA TRP A 174 -24.75 -10.70 9.16
C TRP A 174 -24.12 -10.90 7.78
N TRP A 175 -24.92 -11.37 6.82
CA TRP A 175 -24.44 -11.75 5.48
C TRP A 175 -23.28 -12.76 5.52
N GLY A 176 -23.33 -13.71 6.48
CA GLY A 176 -22.31 -14.74 6.68
C GLY A 176 -21.02 -14.24 7.35
N GLU A 177 -21.03 -13.07 8.00
CA GLU A 177 -19.90 -12.54 8.75
C GLU A 177 -20.22 -12.40 10.24
N ASP A 178 -19.37 -12.98 11.09
CA ASP A 178 -19.46 -12.84 12.54
C ASP A 178 -18.74 -11.57 13.04
N THR A 179 -17.95 -10.95 12.16
CA THR A 179 -17.12 -9.78 12.44
C THR A 179 -17.30 -8.74 11.34
N LEU A 180 -17.77 -7.55 11.72
CA LEU A 180 -18.07 -6.45 10.80
C LEU A 180 -16.97 -5.40 10.87
N ASN A 181 -16.36 -5.09 9.73
CA ASN A 181 -15.42 -3.98 9.58
C ASN A 181 -16.15 -2.75 9.03
N LEU A 182 -16.31 -1.74 9.86
CA LEU A 182 -17.08 -0.53 9.60
C LEU A 182 -16.12 0.65 9.42
N ASN A 183 -15.76 0.93 8.17
CA ASN A 183 -14.78 1.94 7.81
C ASN A 183 -15.43 3.31 7.65
N LYS A 184 -14.92 4.30 8.36
CA LYS A 184 -15.42 5.69 8.31
C LYS A 184 -14.82 6.49 7.16
N HIS A 185 -13.60 6.14 6.72
CA HIS A 185 -12.82 6.86 5.72
C HIS A 185 -12.73 8.37 6.01
N PRO A 186 -12.29 8.78 7.22
CA PRO A 186 -12.36 10.19 7.65
C PRO A 186 -11.56 11.14 6.78
N TYR A 187 -10.54 10.65 6.10
CA TYR A 187 -9.65 11.44 5.22
C TYR A 187 -10.10 11.46 3.75
N ASP A 188 -11.01 10.57 3.33
CA ASP A 188 -11.64 10.63 2.01
C ASP A 188 -12.79 11.66 2.03
N LEU A 189 -12.63 12.79 1.35
CA LEU A 189 -13.66 13.82 1.26
C LEU A 189 -14.97 13.26 0.71
N THR A 190 -14.92 12.31 -0.22
CA THR A 190 -16.10 11.75 -0.87
C THR A 190 -16.78 10.63 -0.07
N ARG A 191 -16.07 9.95 0.80
CA ARG A 191 -16.50 8.74 1.56
C ARG A 191 -16.80 7.51 0.70
N VAL A 192 -16.49 7.50 -0.60
CA VAL A 192 -16.89 6.42 -1.51
C VAL A 192 -15.74 5.69 -2.19
N ARG A 193 -14.49 6.20 -2.12
CA ARG A 193 -13.35 5.65 -2.88
C ARG A 193 -13.15 4.15 -2.66
N ASN A 194 -13.13 3.72 -1.42
CA ASN A 194 -12.91 2.31 -1.09
C ASN A 194 -14.00 1.40 -1.68
N LYS A 195 -15.29 1.78 -1.50
CA LYS A 195 -16.40 1.02 -2.09
C LYS A 195 -16.38 1.05 -3.61
N LEU A 196 -16.14 2.22 -4.20
CA LEU A 196 -16.08 2.37 -5.66
C LEU A 196 -14.98 1.49 -6.27
N ALA A 197 -13.81 1.45 -5.65
CA ALA A 197 -12.72 0.59 -6.10
C ALA A 197 -13.13 -0.89 -6.07
N PHE A 198 -13.68 -1.38 -4.96
CA PHE A 198 -14.11 -2.78 -4.86
C PHE A 198 -15.27 -3.13 -5.81
N ASP A 199 -16.25 -2.25 -5.99
CA ASP A 199 -17.35 -2.50 -6.91
C ASP A 199 -16.87 -2.53 -8.38
N LEU A 200 -15.89 -1.72 -8.76
CA LEU A 200 -15.26 -1.76 -10.08
C LEU A 200 -14.47 -3.06 -10.30
N MET A 201 -13.70 -3.49 -9.32
CA MET A 201 -12.89 -4.73 -9.39
C MET A 201 -13.72 -5.97 -9.68
N ARG A 202 -14.97 -6.03 -9.22
CA ARG A 202 -15.88 -7.16 -9.45
C ARG A 202 -16.11 -7.48 -10.93
N SER A 203 -15.93 -6.52 -11.82
CA SER A 203 -16.11 -6.70 -13.25
C SER A 203 -14.85 -7.21 -13.97
N VAL A 204 -13.69 -7.17 -13.31
CA VAL A 204 -12.41 -7.51 -13.93
C VAL A 204 -12.16 -9.02 -13.85
N PRO A 205 -11.94 -9.72 -14.97
CA PRO A 205 -11.67 -11.16 -14.94
C PRO A 205 -10.36 -11.48 -14.23
N TYR A 206 -10.27 -12.64 -13.60
CA TYR A 206 -9.11 -13.12 -12.83
C TYR A 206 -8.72 -12.23 -11.63
N HIS A 207 -9.58 -11.29 -11.28
CA HIS A 207 -9.41 -10.38 -10.15
C HIS A 207 -10.49 -10.66 -9.11
N GLU A 208 -10.10 -10.81 -7.87
CA GLU A 208 -11.05 -10.92 -6.77
C GLU A 208 -11.41 -9.52 -6.24
N SER A 209 -12.54 -9.44 -5.56
CA SER A 209 -12.95 -8.22 -4.85
C SER A 209 -13.50 -8.55 -3.47
N LEU A 210 -13.61 -7.54 -2.63
CA LEU A 210 -14.26 -7.65 -1.33
C LEU A 210 -15.71 -7.17 -1.42
N ARG A 211 -16.60 -7.80 -0.63
CA ARG A 211 -17.96 -7.32 -0.46
C ARG A 211 -17.94 -6.02 0.34
N THR A 212 -18.68 -5.03 -0.16
CA THR A 212 -18.79 -3.73 0.50
C THR A 212 -20.24 -3.24 0.49
N GLN A 213 -20.66 -2.57 1.58
CA GLN A 213 -22.00 -2.02 1.69
C GLN A 213 -22.00 -0.69 2.45
N PHE A 214 -22.78 0.28 1.97
CA PHE A 214 -23.03 1.51 2.73
C PHE A 214 -23.89 1.19 3.95
N THR A 215 -23.41 1.64 5.11
CA THR A 215 -24.05 1.38 6.39
C THR A 215 -24.11 2.67 7.20
N GLU A 216 -25.29 3.06 7.67
CA GLU A 216 -25.40 4.05 8.71
C GLU A 216 -25.35 3.35 10.07
N ILE A 217 -24.45 3.75 10.94
CA ILE A 217 -24.43 3.29 12.32
C ILE A 217 -25.27 4.27 13.15
N ARG A 218 -26.18 3.75 13.97
CA ARG A 218 -26.87 4.51 14.99
C ARG A 218 -26.54 3.91 16.36
N TYR A 219 -26.21 4.76 17.31
CA TYR A 219 -25.76 4.34 18.62
C TYR A 219 -26.63 4.94 19.72
N ASP A 220 -27.09 4.09 20.63
CA ASP A 220 -27.77 4.48 21.87
C ASP A 220 -26.81 4.29 23.04
N ALA A 221 -26.38 5.40 23.65
CA ALA A 221 -25.51 5.40 24.83
C ALA A 221 -26.21 4.93 26.12
N GLY A 222 -27.50 4.65 26.05
CA GLY A 222 -28.32 4.34 27.22
C GLY A 222 -28.86 5.61 27.93
N ALA A 223 -29.38 5.46 29.13
CA ALA A 223 -29.94 6.54 29.92
C ALA A 223 -31.05 7.39 29.24
N GLY A 224 -31.75 6.79 28.24
CA GLY A 224 -32.82 7.47 27.51
C GLY A 224 -32.38 8.40 26.38
N ALA A 225 -31.11 8.36 25.98
CA ALA A 225 -30.58 9.17 24.90
C ALA A 225 -31.17 8.80 23.51
N GLY A 226 -31.59 7.54 23.35
CA GLY A 226 -32.07 6.99 22.08
C GLY A 226 -30.98 6.87 21.01
N LEU A 227 -31.36 6.29 19.88
CA LEU A 227 -30.44 6.07 18.77
C LEU A 227 -30.02 7.38 18.11
N GLN A 228 -28.73 7.69 18.14
CA GLN A 228 -28.10 8.83 17.49
C GLN A 228 -27.26 8.38 16.29
N SER A 229 -27.37 9.08 15.17
CA SER A 229 -26.57 8.75 13.99
C SER A 229 -25.08 8.99 14.22
N MET A 230 -24.26 8.02 13.89
CA MET A 230 -22.81 8.15 13.81
C MET A 230 -22.36 8.44 12.36
N GLY A 231 -23.30 8.63 11.44
CA GLY A 231 -23.10 8.95 10.03
C GLY A 231 -22.81 7.75 9.15
N LEU A 232 -22.22 8.02 7.98
CA LEU A 232 -21.94 7.04 6.95
C LEU A 232 -20.69 6.22 7.25
N PHE A 233 -20.81 4.92 7.04
CA PHE A 233 -19.71 3.95 7.04
C PHE A 233 -19.74 3.10 5.77
N THR A 234 -18.61 2.54 5.41
CA THR A 234 -18.56 1.40 4.49
C THR A 234 -18.29 0.14 5.31
N HIS A 235 -19.24 -0.78 5.34
CA HIS A 235 -18.97 -2.15 5.78
C HIS A 235 -18.11 -2.81 4.72
N VAL A 236 -16.94 -3.31 5.11
CA VAL A 236 -15.99 -4.01 4.24
C VAL A 236 -15.81 -5.42 4.75
N GLU A 237 -15.94 -6.40 3.87
CA GLU A 237 -15.79 -7.82 4.19
C GLU A 237 -14.51 -8.08 5.01
N SER A 238 -14.65 -8.92 6.04
CA SER A 238 -13.51 -9.37 6.84
C SER A 238 -12.79 -10.50 6.11
N LEU A 239 -11.47 -10.41 5.97
CA LEU A 239 -10.59 -11.47 5.46
C LEU A 239 -10.45 -12.64 6.47
N GLY A 240 -10.95 -12.43 7.70
CA GLY A 240 -10.70 -13.33 8.82
C GLY A 240 -11.21 -14.73 8.60
N LYS A 241 -10.28 -15.67 8.57
CA LYS A 241 -10.48 -17.09 8.85
C LYS A 241 -11.25 -17.87 7.79
N LYS A 242 -11.77 -19.03 8.21
CA LYS A 242 -12.49 -19.99 7.35
C LYS A 242 -13.70 -19.42 6.63
N ASP A 243 -14.37 -18.43 7.21
CA ASP A 243 -15.62 -17.91 6.66
C ASP A 243 -15.39 -17.14 5.36
N PHE A 244 -14.28 -16.42 5.21
CA PHE A 244 -13.89 -15.76 3.97
C PHE A 244 -13.67 -16.78 2.84
N LEU A 245 -12.86 -17.82 3.12
CA LEU A 245 -12.60 -18.90 2.16
C LEU A 245 -13.87 -19.69 1.84
N GLN A 246 -14.67 -20.01 2.87
CA GLN A 246 -15.89 -20.80 2.72
C GLN A 246 -16.92 -20.09 1.86
N ARG A 247 -17.11 -18.77 2.02
CA ARG A 247 -18.04 -17.99 1.18
C ARG A 247 -17.67 -18.03 -0.31
N ARG A 248 -16.38 -18.14 -0.61
CA ARG A 248 -15.86 -18.26 -1.98
C ARG A 248 -15.81 -19.68 -2.50
N GLY A 249 -16.14 -20.67 -1.70
CA GLY A 249 -15.96 -22.08 -2.06
C GLY A 249 -14.49 -22.50 -2.13
N TRP A 250 -13.58 -21.70 -1.53
CA TRP A 250 -12.16 -21.99 -1.53
C TRP A 250 -11.79 -22.98 -0.41
N ILE A 251 -10.63 -23.61 -0.56
CA ILE A 251 -10.17 -24.68 0.34
C ILE A 251 -9.92 -24.14 1.73
N ALA A 252 -10.64 -24.67 2.72
CA ALA A 252 -10.41 -24.32 4.13
C ALA A 252 -8.99 -24.73 4.58
N GLY A 253 -8.36 -23.90 5.42
CA GLY A 253 -6.99 -24.12 5.86
C GLY A 253 -5.94 -23.69 4.83
N SER A 254 -6.33 -22.98 3.78
CA SER A 254 -5.40 -22.27 2.90
C SER A 254 -4.79 -21.08 3.63
N ASN A 255 -3.59 -20.64 3.22
CA ASN A 255 -3.01 -19.41 3.76
C ASN A 255 -3.64 -18.17 3.13
N VAL A 256 -3.92 -17.18 3.96
CA VAL A 256 -4.21 -15.82 3.55
C VAL A 256 -3.32 -14.88 4.36
N TYR A 257 -2.45 -14.17 3.68
CA TYR A 257 -1.56 -13.18 4.28
C TYR A 257 -2.06 -11.78 3.93
N LYS A 258 -2.30 -10.96 4.93
CA LYS A 258 -2.50 -9.54 4.74
C LYS A 258 -1.15 -8.85 4.85
N VAL A 259 -0.79 -8.10 3.85
CA VAL A 259 0.50 -7.40 3.81
C VAL A 259 0.46 -6.18 4.72
N ALA A 260 1.34 -6.19 5.71
CA ALA A 260 1.52 -5.08 6.65
C ALA A 260 2.69 -4.18 6.26
N GLU A 261 3.82 -4.78 5.84
CA GLU A 261 5.01 -4.08 5.35
C GLU A 261 5.90 -5.08 4.59
N PHE A 262 5.62 -5.31 3.30
CA PHE A 262 6.33 -6.31 2.51
C PHE A 262 6.28 -5.98 1.02
N ASN A 263 7.43 -6.01 0.35
CA ASN A 263 7.58 -5.69 -1.07
C ASN A 263 8.35 -6.75 -1.87
N PHE A 264 8.35 -8.00 -1.41
CA PHE A 264 9.07 -9.14 -2.02
C PHE A 264 10.60 -9.02 -2.05
N ASN A 265 11.19 -7.99 -1.46
CA ASN A 265 12.63 -7.98 -1.17
C ASN A 265 12.93 -8.91 0.01
N GLU A 266 14.20 -9.32 0.17
CA GLU A 266 14.61 -10.08 1.36
C GLU A 266 14.25 -9.32 2.64
N ASP A 267 13.65 -10.03 3.58
CA ASP A 267 13.23 -9.47 4.87
C ASP A 267 13.57 -10.44 6.00
N PRO A 268 14.43 -10.04 6.96
CA PRO A 268 14.86 -10.92 8.05
C PRO A 268 13.74 -11.29 9.01
N ARG A 269 12.60 -10.59 9.00
CA ARG A 269 11.41 -10.92 9.78
C ARG A 269 10.72 -12.18 9.25
N LEU A 270 10.83 -12.42 7.94
CA LEU A 270 10.22 -13.57 7.28
C LEU A 270 11.03 -14.83 7.54
N GLN A 271 10.78 -15.47 8.67
CA GLN A 271 11.38 -16.72 9.08
C GLN A 271 10.31 -17.76 9.38
N VAL A 272 10.62 -19.03 9.14
CA VAL A 272 9.79 -20.16 9.53
C VAL A 272 10.56 -21.05 10.49
N LEU A 273 9.83 -21.66 11.43
CA LEU A 273 10.35 -22.64 12.36
C LEU A 273 10.52 -23.99 11.68
N ALA A 274 11.25 -24.91 12.30
CA ALA A 274 11.51 -26.25 11.75
C ALA A 274 10.24 -27.07 11.45
N ASN A 275 9.11 -26.75 12.08
CA ASN A 275 7.80 -27.36 11.82
C ASN A 275 7.00 -26.66 10.72
N GLY A 276 7.53 -25.62 10.08
CA GLY A 276 6.87 -24.83 9.04
C GLY A 276 6.05 -23.65 9.54
N ASN A 277 5.84 -23.51 10.85
CA ASN A 277 5.10 -22.37 11.42
C ASN A 277 5.86 -21.06 11.27
N ALA A 278 5.13 -19.95 11.29
CA ALA A 278 5.68 -18.59 11.27
C ALA A 278 6.62 -18.34 12.46
N GLY A 279 7.73 -17.65 12.20
CA GLY A 279 8.63 -17.13 13.22
C GLY A 279 8.02 -15.94 13.99
N PRO A 280 8.66 -15.49 15.08
CA PRO A 280 8.07 -14.52 16.01
C PRO A 280 7.80 -13.13 15.40
N ASP A 281 8.57 -12.73 14.39
CA ASP A 281 8.45 -11.42 13.76
C ASP A 281 7.72 -11.47 12.39
N PHE A 282 7.30 -12.64 11.95
CA PHE A 282 6.71 -12.88 10.64
C PHE A 282 5.49 -11.97 10.38
N GLU A 283 4.61 -11.85 11.38
CA GLU A 283 3.38 -11.07 11.26
C GLU A 283 3.61 -9.54 11.23
N GLN A 284 4.83 -9.09 11.49
CA GLN A 284 5.18 -7.67 11.28
C GLN A 284 5.29 -7.31 9.78
N ALA A 285 5.56 -8.31 8.92
CA ALA A 285 5.58 -8.16 7.47
C ALA A 285 4.29 -8.67 6.83
N LEU A 286 3.84 -9.87 7.23
CA LEU A 286 2.69 -10.58 6.66
C LEU A 286 1.78 -11.07 7.80
N GLU A 287 0.69 -10.33 8.09
CA GLU A 287 -0.33 -10.73 9.05
C GLU A 287 -1.04 -12.00 8.56
N ILE A 288 -1.17 -13.02 9.41
CA ILE A 288 -1.80 -14.30 9.05
C ILE A 288 -3.30 -14.24 9.32
N GLU A 289 -4.10 -14.08 8.28
CA GLU A 289 -5.57 -14.04 8.36
C GLU A 289 -6.19 -15.44 8.28
N SER A 290 -5.55 -16.37 7.56
CA SER A 290 -5.88 -17.79 7.52
C SER A 290 -4.60 -18.62 7.43
N ASP A 291 -4.56 -19.76 8.10
CA ASP A 291 -3.35 -20.49 8.43
C ASP A 291 -3.45 -21.98 8.05
N SER A 292 -2.49 -22.45 7.26
CA SER A 292 -2.29 -23.86 6.95
C SER A 292 -1.33 -24.58 7.93
N GLY A 293 -0.65 -23.81 8.80
CA GLY A 293 0.46 -24.30 9.63
C GLY A 293 1.77 -24.48 8.87
N ASN A 294 1.86 -24.01 7.62
CA ASN A 294 3.10 -24.07 6.84
C ASN A 294 3.27 -22.82 5.97
N HIS A 295 4.33 -22.08 6.21
CA HIS A 295 4.65 -20.82 5.53
C HIS A 295 5.94 -20.89 4.69
N GLN A 296 6.50 -22.11 4.44
CA GLN A 296 7.76 -22.25 3.71
C GLN A 296 7.67 -21.72 2.28
N ALA A 297 6.52 -21.86 1.63
CA ALA A 297 6.36 -21.46 0.23
C ALA A 297 6.59 -19.96 -0.04
N ILE A 298 6.20 -19.06 0.90
CA ILE A 298 6.45 -17.62 0.74
C ILE A 298 7.93 -17.30 0.92
N ILE A 299 8.63 -18.00 1.83
CA ILE A 299 10.08 -17.86 2.02
C ILE A 299 10.82 -18.31 0.76
N ASP A 300 10.44 -19.46 0.21
CA ASP A 300 11.04 -19.99 -1.02
C ASP A 300 10.81 -19.05 -2.22
N ALA A 301 9.62 -18.45 -2.31
CA ALA A 301 9.29 -17.48 -3.34
C ALA A 301 10.16 -16.22 -3.22
N VAL A 302 10.29 -15.65 -2.02
CA VAL A 302 11.14 -14.47 -1.76
C VAL A 302 12.60 -14.78 -2.08
N ASN A 303 13.14 -15.90 -1.61
CA ASN A 303 14.51 -16.30 -1.89
C ASN A 303 14.76 -16.47 -3.40
N ALA A 304 13.82 -17.11 -4.13
CA ALA A 304 13.94 -17.28 -5.57
C ALA A 304 13.82 -15.97 -6.35
N LEU A 305 13.01 -15.02 -5.85
CA LEU A 305 12.88 -13.68 -6.44
C LEU A 305 14.14 -12.82 -6.23
N ASN A 306 14.85 -12.99 -5.13
CA ASN A 306 16.04 -12.20 -4.83
C ASN A 306 17.35 -12.87 -5.28
N ASN A 307 17.28 -14.10 -5.78
CA ASN A 307 18.41 -14.77 -6.43
C ASN A 307 18.41 -14.47 -7.93
N GLU A 308 19.31 -13.60 -8.38
CA GLU A 308 19.43 -13.19 -9.78
C GLU A 308 19.85 -14.34 -10.71
N ASP A 309 20.54 -15.36 -10.21
CA ASP A 309 20.93 -16.54 -10.97
C ASP A 309 19.72 -17.44 -11.33
N THR A 310 18.61 -17.28 -10.64
CA THR A 310 17.38 -18.04 -10.92
C THR A 310 16.60 -17.36 -12.05
N PRO A 311 16.29 -18.07 -13.17
CA PRO A 311 15.52 -17.50 -14.26
C PRO A 311 14.15 -16.99 -13.79
N PHE A 312 13.86 -15.71 -14.00
CA PHE A 312 12.63 -15.07 -13.48
C PHE A 312 11.37 -15.79 -13.93
N GLN A 313 11.28 -16.17 -15.22
CA GLN A 313 10.06 -16.81 -15.74
C GLN A 313 9.75 -18.14 -15.03
N SER A 314 10.77 -18.90 -14.66
CA SER A 314 10.60 -20.16 -13.91
C SER A 314 10.08 -19.89 -12.49
N THR A 315 10.66 -18.91 -11.80
CA THR A 315 10.23 -18.46 -10.49
C THR A 315 8.79 -17.96 -10.52
N PHE A 316 8.48 -17.07 -11.49
CA PHE A 316 7.16 -16.48 -11.61
C PHE A 316 6.09 -17.55 -11.88
N ASN A 317 6.30 -18.44 -12.84
CA ASN A 317 5.35 -19.50 -13.18
C ASN A 317 5.13 -20.50 -12.03
N ARG A 318 6.16 -20.71 -11.20
CA ARG A 318 6.05 -21.60 -10.03
C ARG A 318 5.21 -21.00 -8.94
N TYR A 319 5.42 -19.73 -8.60
CA TYR A 319 4.87 -19.13 -7.38
C TYR A 319 3.69 -18.19 -7.62
N PHE A 320 3.44 -17.72 -8.84
CA PHE A 320 2.38 -16.75 -9.10
C PHE A 320 1.46 -17.19 -10.24
N ASP A 321 0.19 -16.85 -10.12
CA ASP A 321 -0.72 -16.97 -11.27
C ASP A 321 -0.59 -15.75 -12.17
N ARG A 322 -0.36 -15.98 -13.47
CA ARG A 322 -0.09 -14.92 -14.44
C ARG A 322 -1.30 -14.03 -14.67
N ASN A 323 -2.48 -14.64 -14.85
CA ASN A 323 -3.69 -13.88 -15.17
C ASN A 323 -4.12 -13.02 -13.98
N ASN A 324 -4.14 -13.61 -12.78
CA ASN A 324 -4.45 -12.87 -11.55
C ASN A 324 -3.44 -11.74 -11.29
N TYR A 325 -2.14 -12.01 -11.42
CA TYR A 325 -1.11 -10.99 -11.22
C TYR A 325 -1.28 -9.80 -12.16
N LEU A 326 -1.48 -10.07 -13.48
CA LEU A 326 -1.70 -9.02 -14.48
C LEU A 326 -2.99 -8.25 -14.22
N ALA A 327 -4.08 -8.95 -13.88
CA ALA A 327 -5.36 -8.32 -13.55
C ALA A 327 -5.23 -7.41 -12.32
N TRP A 328 -4.58 -7.90 -11.27
CA TRP A 328 -4.37 -7.13 -10.05
C TRP A 328 -3.47 -5.92 -10.28
N LEU A 329 -2.29 -6.09 -10.90
CA LEU A 329 -1.34 -5.00 -11.10
C LEU A 329 -1.90 -3.92 -12.05
N ALA A 330 -2.55 -4.32 -13.14
CA ALA A 330 -3.16 -3.39 -14.08
C ALA A 330 -4.35 -2.63 -13.46
N THR A 331 -5.22 -3.31 -12.71
CA THR A 331 -6.34 -2.69 -12.01
C THR A 331 -5.85 -1.71 -10.94
N THR A 332 -4.88 -2.12 -10.12
CA THR A 332 -4.32 -1.25 -9.08
C THR A 332 -3.64 -0.02 -9.67
N THR A 333 -2.92 -0.18 -10.79
CA THR A 333 -2.31 0.94 -11.53
C THR A 333 -3.37 1.92 -12.05
N LEU A 334 -4.47 1.42 -12.64
CA LEU A 334 -5.57 2.25 -13.14
C LEU A 334 -6.36 2.94 -12.01
N LEU A 335 -6.56 2.27 -10.89
CA LEU A 335 -7.18 2.86 -9.72
C LEU A 335 -6.25 3.86 -8.99
N GLY A 336 -4.93 3.77 -9.25
CA GLY A 336 -3.93 4.66 -8.67
C GLY A 336 -3.86 4.54 -7.16
N ASN A 337 -3.89 3.31 -6.64
CA ASN A 337 -3.73 3.08 -5.20
C ASN A 337 -2.25 3.13 -4.84
N TRP A 338 -1.78 4.31 -4.47
CA TRP A 338 -0.38 4.57 -4.13
C TRP A 338 0.07 3.81 -2.87
N ASP A 339 -0.87 3.44 -2.00
CA ASP A 339 -0.63 2.83 -0.69
C ASP A 339 -0.56 1.29 -0.75
N THR A 340 -0.43 0.72 -1.97
CA THR A 340 -0.48 -0.74 -2.20
C THR A 340 0.88 -1.33 -2.65
N THR A 341 1.97 -0.58 -2.53
CA THR A 341 3.30 -1.05 -2.98
C THR A 341 3.98 -2.02 -2.03
N ASP A 342 3.74 -1.88 -0.73
CA ASP A 342 4.34 -2.67 0.35
C ASP A 342 3.37 -2.95 1.51
N GLN A 343 2.11 -2.58 1.34
CA GLN A 343 1.00 -2.84 2.27
C GLN A 343 -0.32 -2.87 1.50
N ASN A 344 -1.44 -3.06 2.19
CA ASN A 344 -2.78 -2.92 1.62
C ASN A 344 -3.09 -3.81 0.41
N PHE A 345 -2.54 -5.01 0.39
CA PHE A 345 -2.98 -6.13 -0.44
C PHE A 345 -2.86 -7.43 0.36
N CYS A 346 -3.44 -8.49 -0.16
CA CYS A 346 -3.33 -9.80 0.45
C CYS A 346 -2.79 -10.82 -0.56
N LEU A 347 -2.20 -11.89 -0.02
CA LEU A 347 -1.75 -13.04 -0.81
C LEU A 347 -2.55 -14.28 -0.35
N TYR A 348 -3.24 -14.91 -1.27
CA TYR A 348 -3.92 -16.18 -1.06
C TYR A 348 -3.07 -17.30 -1.62
N GLN A 349 -2.83 -18.34 -0.82
CA GLN A 349 -2.13 -19.56 -1.22
C GLN A 349 -3.04 -20.75 -0.95
N PRO A 350 -3.61 -21.40 -1.98
CA PRO A 350 -4.41 -22.60 -1.81
C PRO A 350 -3.65 -23.72 -1.11
N LEU A 351 -4.32 -24.41 -0.20
CA LEU A 351 -3.75 -25.55 0.53
C LEU A 351 -3.23 -26.60 -0.46
N GLY A 352 -2.01 -27.07 -0.22
CA GLY A 352 -1.35 -28.09 -1.06
C GLY A 352 -0.68 -27.54 -2.32
N THR A 353 -0.67 -26.20 -2.52
CA THR A 353 0.05 -25.56 -3.62
C THR A 353 1.16 -24.64 -3.08
N VAL A 354 2.04 -24.18 -4.00
CA VAL A 354 3.03 -23.14 -3.71
C VAL A 354 2.70 -21.83 -4.42
N LYS A 355 1.52 -21.75 -5.06
CA LYS A 355 1.12 -20.63 -5.91
C LYS A 355 0.37 -19.57 -5.12
N PHE A 356 0.69 -18.31 -5.35
CA PHE A 356 0.08 -17.16 -4.72
C PHE A 356 -0.81 -16.40 -5.70
N TYR A 357 -1.94 -15.92 -5.17
CA TYR A 357 -2.89 -15.06 -5.85
C TYR A 357 -3.00 -13.75 -5.08
N PHE A 358 -2.99 -12.64 -5.80
CA PHE A 358 -3.18 -11.30 -5.24
C PHE A 358 -4.65 -11.03 -4.99
N LEU A 359 -4.96 -10.53 -3.80
CA LEU A 359 -6.29 -10.06 -3.42
C LEU A 359 -6.21 -8.59 -3.02
N PRO A 360 -7.22 -7.77 -3.31
CA PRO A 360 -7.20 -6.35 -2.95
C PRO A 360 -7.49 -6.15 -1.46
N TRP A 361 -6.90 -5.11 -0.89
CA TRP A 361 -7.18 -4.65 0.47
C TRP A 361 -6.97 -3.14 0.58
N ASP A 362 -7.90 -2.43 1.25
CA ASP A 362 -7.83 -1.01 1.64
C ASP A 362 -7.50 -0.03 0.49
N TYR A 363 -8.49 0.25 -0.34
CA TYR A 363 -8.38 1.15 -1.50
C TYR A 363 -8.92 2.56 -1.23
N ASP A 364 -8.91 3.02 0.03
CA ASP A 364 -9.33 4.39 0.34
C ASP A 364 -8.30 5.46 -0.09
N GLY A 365 -7.03 5.07 -0.29
CA GLY A 365 -5.98 5.85 -0.91
C GLY A 365 -6.01 5.91 -2.45
N ALA A 366 -6.96 5.21 -3.10
CA ALA A 366 -7.08 5.12 -4.54
C ALA A 366 -7.86 6.30 -5.16
N LEU A 367 -8.10 6.22 -6.47
CA LEU A 367 -9.00 7.09 -7.23
C LEU A 367 -8.68 8.58 -7.02
N GLY A 368 -7.39 8.91 -7.14
CA GLY A 368 -6.93 10.30 -7.08
C GLY A 368 -7.01 10.92 -5.69
N TYR A 369 -6.99 10.13 -4.62
CA TYR A 369 -6.89 10.62 -3.25
C TYR A 369 -5.74 11.62 -3.04
N PRO A 370 -4.51 11.39 -3.57
CA PRO A 370 -3.41 12.35 -3.43
C PRO A 370 -3.64 13.71 -4.06
N GLN A 371 -4.61 13.84 -4.97
CA GLN A 371 -4.96 15.09 -5.63
C GLN A 371 -6.18 15.79 -5.00
N GLN A 372 -6.77 15.18 -3.98
CA GLN A 372 -7.83 15.79 -3.19
C GLN A 372 -7.30 17.07 -2.51
N PRO A 373 -8.07 18.17 -2.45
CA PRO A 373 -7.62 19.39 -1.79
C PRO A 373 -7.17 19.16 -0.36
N GLY A 374 -5.93 19.55 -0.05
CA GLY A 374 -5.34 19.40 1.28
C GLY A 374 -4.87 18.00 1.65
N ALA A 375 -4.83 17.07 0.69
CA ALA A 375 -4.11 15.82 0.88
C ALA A 375 -2.60 16.06 1.05
N ALA A 376 -1.90 15.06 1.58
CA ALA A 376 -0.45 15.12 1.71
C ALA A 376 0.23 15.21 0.33
N ILE A 377 1.41 15.82 0.28
CA ILE A 377 2.24 15.83 -0.94
C ILE A 377 2.83 14.43 -1.11
N TYR A 378 2.70 13.88 -2.32
CA TYR A 378 3.17 12.56 -2.69
C TYR A 378 4.39 12.62 -3.61
N PRO A 379 5.25 11.59 -3.62
CA PRO A 379 6.43 11.58 -4.45
C PRO A 379 6.09 11.53 -5.94
N PRO A 380 6.95 12.05 -6.82
CA PRO A 380 6.70 12.10 -8.26
C PRO A 380 6.63 10.72 -8.95
N TRP A 381 7.08 9.67 -8.25
CA TRP A 381 7.02 8.26 -8.72
C TRP A 381 5.82 7.47 -8.21
N ASP A 382 4.88 8.08 -7.47
CA ASP A 382 3.71 7.39 -6.90
C ASP A 382 2.68 6.91 -7.93
N ARG A 383 2.87 7.24 -9.21
CA ARG A 383 1.93 6.94 -10.30
C ARG A 383 2.56 6.13 -11.43
N GLY A 384 1.72 5.34 -12.08
CA GLY A 384 2.14 4.47 -13.16
C GLY A 384 2.96 3.29 -12.65
N ILE A 385 3.97 2.85 -13.43
CA ILE A 385 4.78 1.69 -13.07
C ILE A 385 5.98 2.03 -12.18
N SER A 386 6.33 3.30 -12.03
CA SER A 386 7.54 3.71 -11.32
C SER A 386 7.49 3.34 -9.84
N THR A 387 6.31 3.41 -9.22
CA THR A 387 6.12 3.05 -7.81
C THR A 387 6.40 1.57 -7.52
N TRP A 388 6.24 0.70 -8.51
CA TRP A 388 6.43 -0.76 -8.38
C TRP A 388 7.90 -1.19 -8.52
N TRP A 389 8.78 -0.30 -8.96
CA TRP A 389 10.17 -0.64 -9.28
C TRP A 389 11.02 -1.00 -8.06
N ASP A 390 10.64 -0.57 -6.87
CA ASP A 390 11.32 -0.93 -5.62
C ASP A 390 11.10 -2.41 -5.21
N SER A 391 10.00 -3.01 -5.61
CA SER A 391 9.66 -4.40 -5.31
C SER A 391 10.45 -5.40 -6.17
N ALA A 392 11.05 -6.42 -5.55
CA ALA A 392 11.80 -7.45 -6.27
C ALA A 392 10.94 -8.18 -7.31
N LEU A 393 9.71 -8.55 -6.96
CA LEU A 393 8.78 -9.22 -7.88
C LEU A 393 8.45 -8.32 -9.07
N HIS A 394 8.00 -7.10 -8.80
CA HIS A 394 7.52 -6.21 -9.86
C HIS A 394 8.66 -5.73 -10.74
N ARG A 395 9.81 -5.39 -10.17
CA ARG A 395 11.03 -5.02 -10.92
C ARG A 395 11.47 -6.12 -11.85
N ARG A 396 11.57 -7.36 -11.36
CA ARG A 396 11.97 -8.50 -12.21
C ARG A 396 10.93 -8.82 -13.28
N PHE A 397 9.64 -8.66 -12.96
CA PHE A 397 8.57 -8.82 -13.95
C PHE A 397 8.70 -7.78 -15.06
N LEU A 398 8.81 -6.50 -14.71
CA LEU A 398 8.90 -5.39 -15.67
C LEU A 398 10.16 -5.43 -16.52
N SER A 399 11.27 -5.96 -15.97
CA SER A 399 12.55 -6.12 -16.70
C SER A 399 12.57 -7.32 -17.63
N ALA A 400 11.73 -8.32 -17.42
CA ALA A 400 11.74 -9.53 -18.23
C ALA A 400 11.18 -9.26 -19.64
N PRO A 401 11.84 -9.80 -20.69
CA PRO A 401 11.45 -9.53 -22.07
C PRO A 401 9.96 -9.85 -22.35
N GLY A 402 9.25 -8.91 -22.93
CA GLY A 402 7.85 -9.03 -23.32
C GLY A 402 6.83 -8.75 -22.19
N ASN A 403 7.21 -8.81 -20.92
CA ASN A 403 6.27 -8.66 -19.81
C ASN A 403 5.69 -7.25 -19.69
N LEU A 404 6.49 -6.22 -20.00
CA LEU A 404 5.98 -4.84 -20.03
C LEU A 404 4.90 -4.65 -21.08
N ALA A 405 5.07 -5.27 -22.26
CA ALA A 405 4.05 -5.26 -23.32
C ALA A 405 2.77 -6.01 -22.88
N LEU A 406 2.91 -7.12 -22.14
CA LEU A 406 1.78 -7.84 -21.55
C LEU A 406 1.04 -6.99 -20.52
N LEU A 407 1.75 -6.31 -19.63
CA LEU A 407 1.15 -5.40 -18.66
C LEU A 407 0.41 -4.26 -19.37
N LYS A 408 1.04 -3.64 -20.38
CA LYS A 408 0.38 -2.59 -21.17
C LYS A 408 -0.90 -3.10 -21.80
N ALA A 409 -0.89 -4.27 -22.41
CA ALA A 409 -2.08 -4.87 -23.01
C ALA A 409 -3.18 -5.15 -21.96
N ALA A 410 -2.81 -5.60 -20.75
CA ALA A 410 -3.75 -5.79 -19.64
C ALA A 410 -4.36 -4.47 -19.18
N VAL A 411 -3.55 -3.42 -19.02
CA VAL A 411 -4.02 -2.08 -18.66
C VAL A 411 -4.97 -1.54 -19.71
N ASP A 412 -4.61 -1.65 -21.01
CA ASP A 412 -5.44 -1.21 -22.14
C ASP A 412 -6.78 -1.96 -22.17
N GLU A 413 -6.76 -3.28 -21.99
CA GLU A 413 -7.97 -4.10 -21.98
C GLU A 413 -8.88 -3.76 -20.80
N ILE A 414 -8.33 -3.68 -19.59
CA ILE A 414 -9.11 -3.37 -18.39
C ILE A 414 -9.69 -1.97 -18.47
N ARG A 415 -8.91 -0.98 -18.92
CA ARG A 415 -9.38 0.41 -19.09
C ARG A 415 -10.52 0.53 -20.09
N THR A 416 -10.45 -0.19 -21.19
CA THR A 416 -11.41 -0.05 -22.30
C THR A 416 -12.67 -0.90 -22.12
N LYS A 417 -12.58 -2.02 -21.41
CA LYS A 417 -13.70 -2.96 -21.27
C LYS A 417 -14.39 -2.91 -19.90
N TYR A 418 -13.67 -2.67 -18.83
CA TYR A 418 -14.16 -2.84 -17.45
C TYR A 418 -14.15 -1.56 -16.64
N LEU A 419 -13.03 -0.86 -16.55
CA LEU A 419 -12.86 0.37 -15.79
C LEU A 419 -13.08 1.60 -16.68
N THR A 420 -14.20 1.63 -17.37
CA THR A 420 -14.58 2.74 -18.27
C THR A 420 -15.14 3.92 -17.48
N ASP A 421 -15.07 5.15 -18.05
CA ASP A 421 -15.68 6.33 -17.43
C ASP A 421 -17.21 6.14 -17.27
N ALA A 422 -17.84 5.41 -18.18
CA ALA A 422 -19.26 5.06 -18.10
C ALA A 422 -19.58 4.16 -16.91
N ALA A 423 -18.75 3.14 -16.65
CA ALA A 423 -18.90 2.26 -15.50
C ALA A 423 -18.71 3.02 -14.17
N VAL A 424 -17.69 3.88 -14.09
CA VAL A 424 -17.48 4.74 -12.93
C VAL A 424 -18.68 5.67 -12.70
N LYS A 425 -19.13 6.33 -13.76
CA LYS A 425 -20.28 7.24 -13.67
C LYS A 425 -21.54 6.51 -13.22
N GLN A 426 -21.83 5.33 -13.76
CA GLN A 426 -22.99 4.54 -13.38
C GLN A 426 -22.99 4.20 -11.88
N LEU A 427 -21.86 3.79 -11.32
CA LEU A 427 -21.74 3.50 -9.90
C LEU A 427 -21.91 4.77 -9.06
N LEU A 428 -21.25 5.86 -9.43
CA LEU A 428 -21.37 7.14 -8.73
C LEU A 428 -22.80 7.68 -8.75
N ASP A 429 -23.50 7.61 -9.89
CA ASP A 429 -24.90 8.01 -9.99
C ASP A 429 -25.80 7.18 -9.06
N SER A 430 -25.48 5.89 -8.88
CA SER A 430 -26.21 5.01 -7.95
C SER A 430 -25.90 5.27 -6.48
N TYR A 431 -24.70 5.75 -6.15
CA TYR A 431 -24.29 6.04 -4.78
C TYR A 431 -24.79 7.41 -4.29
N ARG A 432 -24.86 8.40 -5.17
CA ARG A 432 -25.13 9.79 -4.81
C ARG A 432 -26.41 9.95 -3.97
N PRO A 433 -27.56 9.38 -4.36
CA PRO A 433 -28.81 9.51 -3.59
C PRO A 433 -28.74 8.85 -2.19
N ILE A 434 -27.77 7.96 -1.96
CA ILE A 434 -27.53 7.28 -0.69
C ILE A 434 -26.58 8.12 0.19
N VAL A 435 -25.47 8.56 -0.39
CA VAL A 435 -24.34 9.13 0.33
C VAL A 435 -24.57 10.61 0.64
N GLU A 436 -25.00 11.41 -0.35
CA GLU A 436 -25.14 12.87 -0.22
C GLU A 436 -26.06 13.28 0.95
N PRO A 437 -27.22 12.66 1.19
CA PRO A 437 -28.08 13.01 2.31
C PRO A 437 -27.47 12.74 3.69
N ILE A 438 -26.53 11.78 3.79
CA ILE A 438 -25.90 11.43 5.06
C ILE A 438 -24.67 12.31 5.30
N VAL A 439 -23.81 12.48 4.31
CA VAL A 439 -22.63 13.34 4.45
C VAL A 439 -22.99 14.82 4.58
N GLY A 440 -24.17 15.22 4.09
CA GLY A 440 -24.72 16.57 4.22
C GLY A 440 -25.33 16.89 5.60
N ARG A 441 -25.28 15.97 6.57
CA ARG A 441 -25.76 16.16 7.95
C ARG A 441 -24.73 15.75 8.98
N GLU A 442 -24.96 16.15 10.22
CA GLU A 442 -24.08 15.75 11.34
C GLU A 442 -24.18 14.24 11.63
N PRO A 443 -23.08 13.60 12.06
CA PRO A 443 -21.75 14.19 12.37
C PRO A 443 -20.82 14.29 11.14
N ASP A 444 -21.18 13.82 9.95
CA ASP A 444 -20.30 13.81 8.79
C ASP A 444 -19.99 15.23 8.28
N LEU A 445 -21.00 16.09 8.16
CA LEU A 445 -20.87 17.42 7.55
C LEU A 445 -19.76 18.27 8.18
N SER A 446 -19.76 18.39 9.50
CA SER A 446 -18.74 19.19 10.21
C SER A 446 -17.33 18.55 10.18
N ASN A 447 -17.24 17.27 9.81
CA ASN A 447 -16.02 16.47 9.80
C ASN A 447 -15.63 15.98 8.41
N LEU A 448 -16.19 16.53 7.35
CA LEU A 448 -15.66 16.34 6.00
C LEU A 448 -14.26 16.97 5.91
N ASP A 449 -13.31 16.24 5.33
CA ASP A 449 -11.92 16.70 5.16
C ASP A 449 -11.78 17.74 4.02
N ALA A 450 -12.59 18.78 4.12
CA ALA A 450 -12.68 19.87 3.15
C ALA A 450 -11.69 20.97 3.52
N LYS A 451 -10.61 21.10 2.75
CA LYS A 451 -9.51 22.07 2.96
C LYS A 451 -9.40 23.09 1.82
N GLY A 452 -10.30 23.02 0.84
CA GLY A 452 -10.38 23.97 -0.27
C GLY A 452 -11.26 25.19 0.04
N THR A 453 -11.65 25.91 -0.99
CA THR A 453 -12.56 27.07 -0.92
C THR A 453 -14.01 26.65 -1.10
N GLY A 454 -14.96 27.44 -0.60
CA GLY A 454 -16.40 27.16 -0.65
C GLY A 454 -16.92 26.39 0.57
N THR A 455 -18.19 26.01 0.54
CA THR A 455 -18.77 25.19 1.59
C THR A 455 -18.21 23.76 1.55
N ARG A 456 -18.35 23.02 2.66
CA ARG A 456 -17.93 21.61 2.68
C ARG A 456 -18.64 20.77 1.63
N MET A 457 -19.93 21.02 1.42
CA MET A 457 -20.71 20.28 0.42
C MET A 457 -20.37 20.68 -1.02
N ASP A 458 -19.99 21.93 -1.29
CA ASP A 458 -19.48 22.31 -2.62
C ASP A 458 -18.17 21.60 -2.94
N GLN A 459 -17.26 21.51 -1.96
CA GLN A 459 -16.01 20.79 -2.09
C GLN A 459 -16.26 19.28 -2.27
N TRP A 460 -17.18 18.71 -1.49
CA TRP A 460 -17.60 17.33 -1.65
C TRP A 460 -18.16 17.05 -3.04
N ALA A 461 -19.06 17.89 -3.52
CA ALA A 461 -19.69 17.73 -4.83
C ALA A 461 -18.67 17.84 -5.97
N THR A 462 -17.74 18.79 -5.88
CA THR A 462 -16.65 18.95 -6.85
C THR A 462 -15.74 17.73 -6.89
N GLU A 463 -15.32 17.24 -5.72
CA GLU A 463 -14.45 16.07 -5.62
C GLU A 463 -15.18 14.78 -6.06
N TYR A 464 -16.45 14.66 -5.71
CA TYR A 464 -17.29 13.54 -6.16
C TYR A 464 -17.40 13.50 -7.70
N GLN A 465 -17.59 14.67 -8.32
CA GLN A 465 -17.60 14.82 -9.79
C GLN A 465 -16.25 14.43 -10.41
N ARG A 466 -15.13 14.83 -9.78
CA ARG A 466 -13.78 14.53 -10.26
C ARG A 466 -13.50 13.04 -10.34
N LEU A 467 -14.08 12.21 -9.46
CA LEU A 467 -13.89 10.77 -9.50
C LEU A 467 -14.22 10.14 -10.86
N GLN A 468 -15.06 10.75 -11.66
CA GLN A 468 -15.47 10.22 -12.98
C GLN A 468 -14.34 10.16 -14.00
N THR A 469 -13.30 11.01 -13.87
CA THR A 469 -12.20 11.11 -14.84
C THR A 469 -10.89 10.51 -14.35
N VAL A 470 -10.78 10.23 -13.05
CA VAL A 470 -9.51 9.86 -12.41
C VAL A 470 -8.85 8.61 -13.01
N ILE A 471 -9.64 7.63 -13.43
CA ILE A 471 -9.07 6.41 -14.05
C ILE A 471 -8.43 6.76 -15.41
N GLY A 472 -9.04 7.69 -16.17
CA GLY A 472 -8.44 8.21 -17.40
C GLY A 472 -7.13 8.96 -17.14
N ASP A 473 -7.08 9.77 -16.07
CA ASP A 473 -5.88 10.48 -15.67
C ASP A 473 -4.77 9.49 -15.26
N ASN A 474 -5.10 8.47 -14.45
CA ASN A 474 -4.17 7.43 -14.04
C ASN A 474 -3.64 6.60 -15.22
N TYR A 475 -4.49 6.32 -16.21
CA TYR A 475 -4.05 5.70 -17.47
C TYR A 475 -3.04 6.59 -18.20
N GLY A 476 -3.27 7.90 -18.26
CA GLY A 476 -2.31 8.86 -18.81
C GLY A 476 -0.98 8.84 -18.07
N PHE A 477 -0.99 8.82 -16.74
CA PHE A 477 0.24 8.69 -15.92
C PHE A 477 0.95 7.35 -16.14
N PHE A 478 0.20 6.25 -16.29
CA PHE A 478 0.78 4.97 -16.66
C PHE A 478 1.55 5.06 -17.97
N LEU A 479 0.95 5.60 -19.04
CA LEU A 479 1.62 5.76 -20.34
C LEU A 479 2.87 6.64 -20.23
N GLN A 480 2.79 7.77 -19.52
CA GLN A 480 3.95 8.65 -19.29
C GLN A 480 5.08 7.94 -18.52
N SER A 481 4.74 7.05 -17.60
CA SER A 481 5.76 6.30 -16.84
C SER A 481 6.53 5.28 -17.70
N LEU A 482 5.98 4.87 -18.86
CA LEU A 482 6.68 4.03 -19.82
C LEU A 482 7.75 4.77 -20.63
N GLU A 483 7.74 6.10 -20.60
CA GLU A 483 8.62 6.96 -21.41
C GLU A 483 9.83 7.48 -20.65
N ARG A 484 9.91 7.27 -19.33
CA ARG A 484 10.96 7.81 -18.46
C ARG A 484 11.79 6.72 -17.80
N PRO A 485 13.03 7.03 -17.35
CA PRO A 485 13.82 6.12 -16.52
C PRO A 485 13.07 5.77 -15.23
N MET A 486 13.30 4.54 -14.71
CA MET A 486 12.79 4.13 -13.42
C MET A 486 13.58 4.79 -12.27
N PRO A 487 12.95 5.05 -11.13
CA PRO A 487 13.63 5.57 -9.95
C PRO A 487 14.60 4.53 -9.36
N PHE A 488 15.48 4.98 -8.47
CA PHE A 488 16.57 4.20 -7.88
C PHE A 488 16.85 4.70 -6.46
N TRP A 489 17.61 3.94 -5.67
CA TRP A 489 18.08 4.39 -4.35
C TRP A 489 19.48 4.99 -4.43
N LEU A 490 19.75 6.01 -3.62
CA LEU A 490 21.08 6.56 -3.41
C LEU A 490 21.76 5.87 -2.23
N SER A 491 23.06 5.62 -2.39
CA SER A 491 23.94 5.23 -1.31
C SER A 491 25.10 6.24 -1.23
N SER A 492 25.58 6.49 -0.03
CA SER A 492 26.70 7.40 0.23
C SER A 492 27.70 6.76 1.18
N SER A 493 28.98 7.05 0.98
CA SER A 493 30.07 6.67 1.89
C SER A 493 31.13 7.77 1.94
N ASP A 494 31.82 7.85 3.08
CA ASP A 494 33.02 8.68 3.25
C ASP A 494 34.24 7.78 3.16
N VAL A 495 35.10 8.02 2.18
CA VAL A 495 36.38 7.33 2.02
C VAL A 495 37.47 8.35 2.08
N ALA A 496 38.20 8.38 3.19
CA ALA A 496 39.31 9.32 3.45
C ALA A 496 38.90 10.81 3.29
N GLY A 497 37.71 11.18 3.71
CA GLY A 497 37.16 12.53 3.61
C GLY A 497 36.52 12.88 2.28
N HIS A 498 36.51 11.94 1.31
CA HIS A 498 35.82 12.10 0.03
C HIS A 498 34.39 11.52 0.10
N LEU A 499 33.41 12.25 -0.39
CA LEU A 499 32.05 11.75 -0.54
C LEU A 499 31.94 10.92 -1.80
N HIS A 500 31.69 9.62 -1.63
CA HIS A 500 31.34 8.71 -2.71
C HIS A 500 29.84 8.49 -2.75
N LEU A 501 29.22 8.70 -3.91
CA LEU A 501 27.82 8.43 -4.19
C LEU A 501 27.68 7.22 -5.10
N SER A 502 26.65 6.42 -4.91
CA SER A 502 26.26 5.36 -5.85
C SER A 502 24.74 5.23 -5.95
N TRP A 503 24.26 4.73 -7.13
CA TRP A 503 22.84 4.54 -7.45
C TRP A 503 22.63 3.29 -8.31
N GLY A 504 23.32 2.22 -7.96
CA GLY A 504 23.30 0.97 -8.72
C GLY A 504 22.19 -0.01 -8.38
N TRP A 505 21.42 0.26 -7.31
CA TRP A 505 20.31 -0.60 -6.91
C TRP A 505 19.09 0.24 -6.52
N PRO A 506 17.87 -0.05 -7.08
CA PRO A 506 17.65 -0.98 -8.19
C PRO A 506 18.49 -0.61 -9.40
N ALA A 507 18.81 -1.60 -10.26
CA ALA A 507 19.63 -1.35 -11.43
C ALA A 507 19.02 -0.27 -12.35
N PRO A 508 19.83 0.60 -12.98
CA PRO A 508 19.34 1.59 -13.90
C PRO A 508 18.54 0.93 -15.04
N PHE A 509 17.32 1.37 -15.25
CA PHE A 509 16.40 0.79 -16.21
C PHE A 509 15.56 1.85 -16.92
N HIS A 510 15.44 1.70 -18.22
CA HIS A 510 14.52 2.49 -19.03
C HIS A 510 13.54 1.55 -19.74
N PRO A 511 12.21 1.73 -19.62
CA PRO A 511 11.22 0.83 -20.23
C PRO A 511 11.37 0.65 -21.73
N GLN A 512 11.85 1.67 -22.43
CA GLN A 512 12.11 1.64 -23.88
C GLN A 512 13.59 1.34 -24.23
N GLY A 513 14.40 0.95 -23.26
CA GLY A 513 15.82 0.63 -23.49
C GLY A 513 16.70 1.82 -23.90
N LYS A 514 16.24 3.07 -23.67
CA LYS A 514 17.04 4.26 -23.98
C LYS A 514 18.21 4.41 -23.02
N PRO A 515 19.34 5.01 -23.45
CA PRO A 515 20.46 5.29 -22.57
C PRO A 515 20.04 6.28 -21.48
N ILE A 516 20.59 6.11 -20.27
CA ILE A 516 20.29 6.96 -19.10
C ILE A 516 21.52 7.81 -18.79
N GLY A 517 21.34 9.11 -18.80
CA GLY A 517 22.29 10.09 -18.28
C GLY A 517 21.92 10.54 -16.86
N TYR A 518 22.90 10.97 -16.09
CA TYR A 518 22.70 11.42 -14.71
C TYR A 518 23.22 12.83 -14.51
N ARG A 519 22.50 13.62 -13.71
CA ARG A 519 22.96 14.89 -13.16
C ARG A 519 22.91 14.82 -11.66
N VAL A 520 24.00 15.20 -11.00
CA VAL A 520 24.08 15.24 -9.55
C VAL A 520 24.04 16.71 -9.10
N GLU A 521 23.26 17.02 -8.09
CA GLU A 521 23.23 18.31 -7.42
C GLU A 521 23.62 18.11 -5.96
N LEU A 522 24.64 18.85 -5.51
CA LEU A 522 25.08 18.88 -4.13
C LEU A 522 24.91 20.30 -3.61
N ALA A 523 24.16 20.48 -2.54
CA ALA A 523 23.95 21.75 -1.87
C ALA A 523 24.26 21.65 -0.38
N ARG A 524 24.70 22.75 0.26
CA ARG A 524 24.76 22.83 1.72
C ARG A 524 23.34 22.88 2.28
N ALA A 525 23.07 22.06 3.29
CA ALA A 525 21.82 22.12 4.02
C ALA A 525 21.86 23.33 4.98
N GLN A 526 21.07 24.36 4.70
CA GLN A 526 20.99 25.58 5.50
C GLN A 526 19.54 25.89 5.86
N VAL A 527 19.28 26.03 7.16
CA VAL A 527 17.96 26.43 7.68
C VAL A 527 17.60 27.82 7.18
N GLY A 528 16.34 28.00 6.77
CA GLY A 528 15.82 29.27 6.23
C GLY A 528 16.15 29.55 4.76
N THR A 529 16.75 28.58 4.04
CA THR A 529 17.00 28.67 2.60
C THR A 529 16.20 27.62 1.84
N LEU A 530 15.89 27.90 0.56
CA LEU A 530 15.30 26.87 -0.30
C LEU A 530 16.32 25.77 -0.61
N ALA A 531 15.86 24.53 -0.63
CA ALA A 531 16.70 23.41 -1.05
C ALA A 531 17.23 23.66 -2.46
N PHE A 532 18.53 23.42 -2.65
CA PHE A 532 19.24 23.65 -3.91
C PHE A 532 19.18 25.11 -4.42
N ASP A 533 19.02 26.10 -3.51
CA ASP A 533 19.23 27.49 -3.84
C ASP A 533 20.62 27.67 -4.49
N PRO A 534 20.77 28.44 -5.59
CA PRO A 534 22.07 28.67 -6.23
C PRO A 534 23.18 29.15 -5.28
N ALA A 535 22.82 29.85 -4.21
CA ALA A 535 23.78 30.28 -3.18
C ALA A 535 24.28 29.13 -2.29
N THR A 536 23.55 28.03 -2.21
CA THR A 536 23.90 26.86 -1.39
C THR A 536 24.46 25.69 -2.22
N VAL A 537 24.29 25.70 -3.54
CA VAL A 537 24.81 24.67 -4.45
C VAL A 537 26.32 24.73 -4.48
N VAL A 538 26.94 23.59 -4.13
CA VAL A 538 28.41 23.44 -4.07
C VAL A 538 28.94 22.84 -5.37
N ALA A 539 28.21 21.90 -5.98
CA ALA A 539 28.60 21.22 -7.22
C ALA A 539 27.39 20.68 -7.99
N THR A 540 27.51 20.65 -9.32
CA THR A 540 26.51 20.09 -10.24
C THR A 540 27.18 19.21 -11.32
N PRO A 541 27.91 18.14 -10.92
CA PRO A 541 28.58 17.29 -11.90
C PRO A 541 27.58 16.49 -12.72
N THR A 542 27.98 16.21 -13.97
CA THR A 542 27.26 15.31 -14.89
C THR A 542 28.12 14.08 -15.12
N PRO A 543 27.81 12.95 -14.48
CA PRO A 543 28.53 11.70 -14.70
C PRO A 543 28.45 11.22 -16.15
N ALA A 544 29.35 10.32 -16.54
CA ALA A 544 29.27 9.67 -17.83
C ALA A 544 27.93 8.91 -17.99
N VAL A 545 27.44 8.80 -19.21
CA VAL A 545 26.23 8.02 -19.52
C VAL A 545 26.41 6.59 -19.02
N GLY A 546 25.42 6.08 -18.29
CA GLY A 546 25.45 4.76 -17.69
C GLY A 546 26.31 4.63 -16.42
N ALA A 547 26.94 5.71 -15.94
CA ALA A 547 27.63 5.68 -14.65
C ALA A 547 26.65 5.44 -13.50
N THR A 548 27.02 4.58 -12.54
CA THR A 548 26.21 4.28 -11.35
C THR A 548 26.88 4.73 -10.07
N SER A 549 27.98 5.46 -10.16
CA SER A 549 28.71 6.02 -9.02
C SER A 549 29.48 7.28 -9.39
N LEU A 550 29.83 8.07 -8.40
CA LEU A 550 30.60 9.29 -8.55
C LEU A 550 31.39 9.60 -7.26
N ASP A 551 32.68 9.93 -7.39
CA ASP A 551 33.47 10.56 -6.34
C ASP A 551 33.28 12.08 -6.40
N MET A 552 32.71 12.66 -5.38
CA MET A 552 32.47 14.10 -5.25
C MET A 552 33.67 14.86 -4.71
N GLY A 553 34.78 14.15 -4.40
CA GLY A 553 35.96 14.72 -3.78
C GLY A 553 35.79 15.02 -2.30
N ALA A 554 36.82 15.70 -1.74
CA ALA A 554 36.83 16.09 -0.34
C ALA A 554 35.84 17.24 -0.07
N LEU A 555 34.98 17.05 0.93
CA LEU A 555 34.03 18.07 1.35
C LEU A 555 34.33 18.58 2.76
N PRO A 556 34.19 19.89 3.00
CA PRO A 556 34.24 20.45 4.35
C PRO A 556 33.20 19.81 5.27
N ALA A 557 33.48 19.79 6.58
CA ALA A 557 32.50 19.34 7.57
C ALA A 557 31.19 20.15 7.47
N GLY A 558 30.07 19.47 7.60
CA GLY A 558 28.73 20.06 7.54
C GLY A 558 27.69 19.15 6.90
N SER A 559 26.45 19.59 6.91
CA SER A 559 25.33 18.85 6.32
C SER A 559 25.08 19.27 4.86
N TYR A 560 24.72 18.30 4.04
CA TYR A 560 24.52 18.46 2.60
C TYR A 560 23.24 17.77 2.14
N LEU A 561 22.60 18.39 1.14
CA LEU A 561 21.50 17.80 0.36
C LEU A 561 22.06 17.29 -0.97
N VAL A 562 21.74 16.07 -1.31
CA VAL A 562 22.13 15.42 -2.58
C VAL A 562 20.90 15.02 -3.36
N ARG A 563 20.85 15.43 -4.62
CA ARG A 563 19.85 14.98 -5.60
C ARG A 563 20.53 14.41 -6.83
N VAL A 564 20.07 13.24 -7.26
CA VAL A 564 20.48 12.67 -8.55
C VAL A 564 19.25 12.57 -9.44
N THR A 565 19.34 13.18 -10.62
CA THR A 565 18.32 13.13 -11.64
C THR A 565 18.81 12.24 -12.78
N ALA A 566 18.05 11.19 -13.08
CA ALA A 566 18.24 10.34 -14.26
C ALA A 566 17.40 10.89 -15.41
N SER A 567 17.95 10.97 -16.62
CA SER A 567 17.27 11.48 -17.81
C SER A 567 17.60 10.65 -19.03
N ASP A 568 16.65 10.55 -19.96
CA ASP A 568 16.85 10.01 -21.28
C ASP A 568 17.23 11.11 -22.30
N PRO A 569 17.59 10.77 -23.56
CA PRO A 569 17.91 11.75 -24.58
C PRO A 569 16.74 12.65 -25.01
N ASP A 570 15.50 12.24 -24.76
CA ASP A 570 14.30 13.00 -25.10
C ASP A 570 13.90 14.00 -23.99
N GLY A 571 14.63 13.97 -22.87
CA GLY A 571 14.44 14.88 -21.75
C GLY A 571 13.46 14.38 -20.68
N HIS A 572 12.93 13.18 -20.81
CA HIS A 572 12.15 12.58 -19.73
C HIS A 572 13.07 12.23 -18.56
N SER A 573 12.61 12.49 -17.34
CA SER A 573 13.48 12.34 -16.18
C SER A 573 12.75 11.76 -14.97
N THR A 574 13.55 11.23 -14.05
CA THR A 574 13.13 10.77 -12.73
C THR A 574 14.20 11.10 -11.70
N VAL A 575 13.83 11.05 -10.42
CA VAL A 575 14.75 11.21 -9.28
C VAL A 575 14.79 9.93 -8.44
N SER A 576 15.68 9.87 -7.46
CA SER A 576 15.79 8.71 -6.57
C SER A 576 14.54 8.53 -5.70
N PHE A 577 14.37 7.34 -5.14
CA PHE A 577 13.33 7.03 -4.15
C PHE A 577 13.57 7.71 -2.79
N ASP A 578 14.76 8.24 -2.59
CA ASP A 578 15.10 8.89 -1.32
C ASP A 578 14.18 10.08 -1.06
N ASP A 579 13.84 10.27 0.19
CA ASP A 579 13.20 11.48 0.65
C ASP A 579 13.81 11.93 1.99
N THR A 580 13.79 13.22 2.23
CA THR A 580 14.21 13.79 3.49
C THR A 580 13.30 14.92 3.91
N THR A 581 13.15 15.10 5.23
CA THR A 581 12.53 16.31 5.76
C THR A 581 13.65 17.21 6.27
N PHE A 582 13.73 18.42 5.73
CA PHE A 582 14.69 19.41 6.14
C PHE A 582 13.98 20.76 6.29
N ASP A 583 14.20 21.44 7.40
CA ASP A 583 13.57 22.74 7.73
C ASP A 583 12.03 22.72 7.53
N GLY A 584 11.38 21.65 8.00
CA GLY A 584 9.92 21.44 7.88
C GLY A 584 9.41 21.15 6.47
N GLN A 585 10.28 21.10 5.46
CA GLN A 585 9.91 20.76 4.08
C GLN A 585 10.28 19.30 3.76
N ARG A 586 9.37 18.57 3.14
CA ARG A 586 9.64 17.25 2.61
C ARG A 586 10.21 17.35 1.19
N LEU A 587 11.41 16.82 1.00
CA LEU A 587 12.18 16.90 -0.24
C LEU A 587 12.29 15.51 -0.87
N PHE A 588 11.50 15.25 -1.89
CA PHE A 588 11.56 14.00 -2.65
C PHE A 588 12.79 13.97 -3.58
N GLY A 589 13.30 12.77 -3.82
CA GLY A 589 14.50 12.55 -4.63
C GLY A 589 15.77 13.13 -4.00
N THR A 590 15.77 13.30 -2.69
CA THR A 590 16.85 14.01 -1.99
C THR A 590 17.33 13.22 -0.78
N LEU A 591 18.64 12.99 -0.73
CA LEU A 591 19.34 12.43 0.43
C LEU A 591 19.97 13.57 1.23
N CYS A 592 19.75 13.59 2.56
CA CYS A 592 20.49 14.48 3.47
C CYS A 592 21.60 13.70 4.18
N LEU A 593 22.82 14.20 4.14
CA LEU A 593 23.98 13.58 4.78
C LEU A 593 24.88 14.61 5.48
N THR A 594 25.63 14.15 6.48
CA THR A 594 26.60 14.97 7.23
C THR A 594 28.01 14.44 7.01
N MET A 595 28.94 15.35 6.66
CA MET A 595 30.37 15.09 6.53
C MET A 595 31.11 15.60 7.77
N PRO A 596 32.18 14.93 8.22
CA PRO A 596 32.65 13.65 7.75
C PRO A 596 31.75 12.47 8.15
N GLY A 597 31.94 11.34 7.48
CA GLY A 597 31.28 10.08 7.79
C GLY A 597 30.08 9.74 6.88
N ALA A 598 29.62 10.67 6.04
CA ALA A 598 28.46 10.50 5.14
C ALA A 598 27.24 9.91 5.87
N THR A 599 27.03 10.31 7.12
CA THR A 599 25.89 9.83 7.94
C THR A 599 24.61 10.59 7.60
N PRO A 600 23.42 9.98 7.73
CA PRO A 600 22.16 10.70 7.55
C PRO A 600 22.10 11.95 8.43
N CYS A 601 21.52 13.03 7.91
CA CYS A 601 21.22 14.18 8.75
C CYS A 601 20.30 13.76 9.91
N THR A 602 20.57 14.29 11.09
CA THR A 602 19.55 14.30 12.17
C THR A 602 18.48 15.32 11.79
N PRO A 603 17.17 14.96 11.88
CA PRO A 603 16.07 15.87 11.59
C PRO A 603 16.08 17.13 12.43
#